data_fe8213a70ccb383e69962e859c640710
#
_entry.id   fe8213a70ccb383e69962e859c640710
#
_cell.length_a   1.000
_cell.length_b   1.000
_cell.length_c   1.000
_cell.angle_alpha   90.00
_cell.angle_beta   90.00
_cell.angle_gamma   90.00
#
_symmetry.space_group_name_H-M   'P 1'
#
loop_
_entity.id
_entity.type
_entity.pdbx_description
1 polymer ?
#
loop_
_entity_poly.entity_id
_entity_poly.type
_entity_poly.pdbx_seq_one_letter_code
_entity_poly.pdbx_strand_id
1 'polypeptide(L)'
;MSFILQPWHLMFFVFAGWANRQQQEVIDYLRTENQVLKEKLDKKRILLNDDQRRRLGVKGKILGRKLLEEFGTLFTPDTILRWHRELVAKKWDYSDRKEQQVGRPRIRQVIVDLTVKFAKENPTWGFDRIQGELGKVGYPISDTTVGNILKSHGIEPAPSRKRTGSWATFLKAHWDVMAAIDFTTVEVWTKGGLVTFYLLFVMELKTRRVHFAGCTTSPDEVWTKQTTRELTNCEDGFLNGKRYLIMDRDSKFSDAFRAFLDNEGVTPVRLPPRSPNLNAHLERFLGSLKRECLGRLILFGEKATRKAVNQFLIHYHEERCHQGLENNLIVAMERPPDVDANLETTERLGGLLRSYRRAA
;
A
#
# COMPACT_ATOMS: atom_id res chain seq x y z
N MET A 1 46.00 -25.03 -7.81
CA MET A 1 46.79 -24.28 -6.78
C MET A 1 47.57 -25.31 -5.99
N SER A 2 48.90 -25.34 -6.11
CA SER A 2 49.77 -26.22 -5.36
C SER A 2 49.92 -25.69 -3.95
N PHE A 3 49.49 -26.48 -2.97
CA PHE A 3 49.62 -26.13 -1.54
C PHE A 3 51.08 -26.37 -1.13
N ILE A 4 51.82 -25.29 -0.91
CA ILE A 4 53.23 -25.39 -0.43
C ILE A 4 53.18 -25.47 1.09
N LEU A 5 53.52 -26.63 1.66
CA LEU A 5 53.65 -26.87 3.09
C LEU A 5 54.78 -26.00 3.64
N GLN A 6 54.47 -25.04 4.49
CA GLN A 6 55.47 -24.23 5.19
C GLN A 6 55.87 -24.94 6.50
N PRO A 7 57.10 -24.78 7.01
CA PRO A 7 57.59 -25.44 8.23
C PRO A 7 56.74 -25.25 9.47
N TRP A 8 56.06 -24.10 9.57
CA TRP A 8 55.18 -23.78 10.71
C TRP A 8 53.86 -24.63 10.67
N HIS A 9 53.40 -25.15 9.52
CA HIS A 9 52.27 -26.07 9.45
C HIS A 9 52.59 -27.38 10.18
N LEU A 10 53.81 -27.91 10.02
CA LEU A 10 54.26 -29.09 10.73
C LEU A 10 54.27 -28.89 12.22
N MET A 11 54.75 -27.72 12.71
CA MET A 11 54.73 -27.38 14.14
C MET A 11 53.32 -27.32 14.70
N PHE A 12 52.38 -26.82 13.91
CA PHE A 12 50.95 -26.78 14.25
C PHE A 12 50.33 -28.18 14.36
N PHE A 13 50.66 -29.10 13.44
CA PHE A 13 50.19 -30.49 13.50
C PHE A 13 50.77 -31.25 14.69
N VAL A 14 52.06 -31.03 15.03
CA VAL A 14 52.68 -31.66 16.20
C VAL A 14 52.04 -31.12 17.50
N PHE A 15 51.80 -29.80 17.60
CA PHE A 15 51.14 -29.20 18.77
C PHE A 15 49.69 -29.67 18.91
N ALA A 16 48.93 -29.71 17.82
CA ALA A 16 47.57 -30.20 17.81
C ALA A 16 47.49 -31.69 18.20
N GLY A 17 48.43 -32.50 17.70
CA GLY A 17 48.56 -33.95 18.08
C GLY A 17 48.89 -34.11 19.57
N TRP A 18 49.80 -33.31 20.10
CA TRP A 18 50.16 -33.34 21.52
C TRP A 18 48.95 -32.92 22.39
N ALA A 19 48.28 -31.81 22.06
CA ALA A 19 47.12 -31.32 22.80
C ALA A 19 45.96 -32.34 22.79
N ASN A 20 45.73 -32.98 21.64
CA ASN A 20 44.70 -34.02 21.52
C ASN A 20 45.05 -35.28 22.38
N ARG A 21 46.31 -35.66 22.46
CA ARG A 21 46.80 -36.77 23.30
C ARG A 21 46.59 -36.46 24.79
N GLN A 22 46.95 -35.26 25.24
CA GLN A 22 46.70 -34.81 26.63
C GLN A 22 45.23 -34.84 26.98
N GLN A 23 44.35 -34.35 26.08
CA GLN A 23 42.92 -34.39 26.27
C GLN A 23 42.41 -35.83 26.38
N GLN A 24 42.91 -36.73 25.57
CA GLN A 24 42.56 -38.15 25.57
C GLN A 24 42.91 -38.82 26.88
N GLU A 25 44.10 -38.56 27.45
CA GLU A 25 44.52 -39.09 28.73
C GLU A 25 43.61 -38.64 29.89
N VAL A 26 43.20 -37.35 29.90
CA VAL A 26 42.27 -36.80 30.85
C VAL A 26 40.88 -37.46 30.73
N ILE A 27 40.42 -37.68 29.50
CA ILE A 27 39.14 -38.33 29.23
C ILE A 27 39.17 -39.80 29.76
N ASP A 28 40.28 -40.52 29.53
CA ASP A 28 40.40 -41.91 29.94
C ASP A 28 40.51 -42.01 31.48
N TYR A 29 41.20 -41.06 32.12
CA TYR A 29 41.19 -40.95 33.59
C TYR A 29 39.80 -40.76 34.14
N LEU A 30 39.02 -39.77 33.62
CA LEU A 30 37.66 -39.47 34.04
C LEU A 30 36.67 -40.64 33.77
N ARG A 31 36.89 -41.42 32.69
CA ARG A 31 36.14 -42.66 32.43
C ARG A 31 36.41 -43.70 33.51
N THR A 32 37.66 -43.92 33.85
CA THR A 32 38.10 -44.87 34.87
C THR A 32 37.55 -44.47 36.24
N GLU A 33 37.66 -43.17 36.60
CA GLU A 33 37.10 -42.66 37.85
C GLU A 33 35.60 -42.86 37.94
N ASN A 34 34.86 -42.52 36.86
CA ASN A 34 33.40 -42.78 36.78
C ASN A 34 33.05 -44.25 36.94
N GLN A 35 33.87 -45.17 36.37
CA GLN A 35 33.67 -46.59 36.49
C GLN A 35 33.88 -47.06 37.95
N VAL A 36 34.94 -46.64 38.60
CA VAL A 36 35.21 -46.93 40.01
C VAL A 36 34.10 -46.38 40.92
N LEU A 37 33.61 -45.14 40.64
CA LEU A 37 32.49 -44.60 41.40
C LEU A 37 31.19 -45.40 41.20
N LYS A 38 30.93 -45.91 40.00
CA LYS A 38 29.80 -46.81 39.74
C LYS A 38 29.91 -48.10 40.54
N GLU A 39 31.07 -48.73 40.58
CA GLU A 39 31.33 -49.94 41.33
C GLU A 39 31.15 -49.72 42.85
N LYS A 40 31.61 -48.57 43.37
CA LYS A 40 31.43 -48.17 44.79
C LYS A 40 29.99 -47.87 45.17
N LEU A 41 29.16 -47.38 44.25
CA LEU A 41 27.74 -47.06 44.47
C LEU A 41 26.84 -48.31 44.58
N ASP A 42 27.31 -49.49 44.22
CA ASP A 42 26.72 -50.81 44.44
C ASP A 42 25.19 -50.80 44.22
N LYS A 43 24.74 -50.44 43.01
CA LYS A 43 23.31 -50.42 42.59
C LYS A 43 22.39 -49.47 43.40
N LYS A 44 22.88 -48.65 44.32
CA LYS A 44 22.07 -47.66 45.04
C LYS A 44 21.54 -46.61 44.06
N ARG A 45 20.27 -46.28 44.17
CA ARG A 45 19.61 -45.25 43.35
C ARG A 45 20.19 -43.89 43.65
N ILE A 46 20.80 -43.26 42.65
CA ILE A 46 21.34 -41.90 42.75
C ILE A 46 20.20 -40.91 42.57
N LEU A 47 19.91 -40.15 43.63
CA LEU A 47 18.92 -39.07 43.62
C LEU A 47 19.61 -37.75 43.27
N LEU A 48 19.24 -37.15 42.13
CA LEU A 48 19.74 -35.86 41.71
C LEU A 48 18.71 -34.76 42.02
N ASN A 49 19.22 -33.63 42.50
CA ASN A 49 18.41 -32.42 42.59
C ASN A 49 18.24 -31.76 41.19
N ASP A 50 17.32 -30.79 41.08
CA ASP A 50 16.99 -30.16 39.79
C ASP A 50 18.16 -29.42 39.17
N ASP A 51 19.05 -28.79 39.97
CA ASP A 51 20.24 -28.13 39.46
C ASP A 51 21.24 -29.13 38.87
N GLN A 52 21.43 -30.28 39.49
CA GLN A 52 22.29 -31.34 38.97
C GLN A 52 21.74 -31.92 37.67
N ARG A 53 20.44 -32.16 37.56
CA ARG A 53 19.77 -32.60 36.32
C ARG A 53 19.92 -31.56 35.22
N ARG A 54 19.78 -30.28 35.55
CA ARG A 54 19.96 -29.17 34.62
C ARG A 54 21.38 -29.14 34.06
N ARG A 55 22.39 -29.20 34.91
CA ARG A 55 23.80 -29.21 34.48
C ARG A 55 24.12 -30.36 33.54
N LEU A 56 23.66 -31.58 33.90
CA LEU A 56 23.86 -32.77 33.07
C LEU A 56 23.07 -32.70 31.78
N GLY A 57 21.82 -32.26 31.82
CA GLY A 57 20.97 -32.11 30.60
C GLY A 57 21.55 -31.13 29.60
N VAL A 58 22.06 -29.95 30.04
CA VAL A 58 22.66 -28.96 29.16
C VAL A 58 23.94 -29.48 28.53
N LYS A 59 24.86 -30.03 29.32
CA LYS A 59 26.14 -30.59 28.82
C LYS A 59 25.92 -31.82 27.94
N GLY A 60 25.00 -32.71 28.32
CA GLY A 60 24.69 -33.88 27.54
C GLY A 60 24.05 -33.60 26.20
N LYS A 61 23.27 -32.50 26.07
CA LYS A 61 22.75 -32.04 24.76
C LYS A 61 23.86 -31.64 23.81
N ILE A 62 24.90 -30.99 24.30
CA ILE A 62 26.07 -30.57 23.50
C ILE A 62 26.84 -31.79 23.01
N LEU A 63 27.05 -32.81 23.85
CA LEU A 63 27.73 -34.05 23.48
C LEU A 63 26.94 -34.87 22.46
N GLY A 64 25.62 -34.85 22.56
CA GLY A 64 24.76 -35.67 21.68
C GLY A 64 24.72 -37.16 22.09
N ARG A 65 23.78 -37.90 21.48
CA ARG A 65 23.48 -39.29 21.83
C ARG A 65 24.68 -40.24 21.67
N LYS A 66 25.36 -40.15 20.53
CA LYS A 66 26.47 -41.07 20.20
C LYS A 66 27.60 -41.01 21.23
N LEU A 67 28.05 -39.80 21.56
CA LEU A 67 29.13 -39.63 22.54
C LEU A 67 28.70 -40.04 23.95
N LEU A 68 27.43 -39.75 24.34
CA LEU A 68 26.88 -40.17 25.62
C LEU A 68 26.82 -41.72 25.77
N GLU A 69 26.54 -42.44 24.68
CA GLU A 69 26.58 -43.90 24.63
C GLU A 69 28.02 -44.42 24.79
N GLU A 70 28.94 -43.84 24.05
CA GLU A 70 30.34 -44.17 24.04
C GLU A 70 31.03 -43.96 25.40
N PHE A 71 30.70 -42.85 26.07
CA PHE A 71 31.31 -42.51 27.37
C PHE A 71 30.75 -43.29 28.56
N GLY A 72 29.71 -44.10 28.39
CA GLY A 72 29.17 -44.96 29.40
C GLY A 72 28.76 -44.23 30.68
N THR A 73 27.96 -43.14 30.54
CA THR A 73 27.53 -42.27 31.64
C THR A 73 26.75 -42.98 32.74
N LEU A 74 26.69 -42.36 33.95
CA LEU A 74 25.92 -42.87 35.08
C LEU A 74 24.43 -43.00 34.82
N PHE A 75 23.90 -42.18 33.91
CA PHE A 75 22.51 -42.20 33.48
C PHE A 75 22.45 -42.51 31.96
N THR A 76 21.35 -43.13 31.55
CA THR A 76 21.17 -43.41 30.11
C THR A 76 21.11 -42.11 29.30
N PRO A 77 21.62 -42.12 28.05
CA PRO A 77 21.52 -40.96 27.18
C PRO A 77 20.11 -40.40 27.03
N ASP A 78 19.11 -41.29 26.99
CA ASP A 78 17.71 -40.88 26.92
C ASP A 78 17.24 -40.12 28.17
N THR A 79 17.71 -40.51 29.36
CA THR A 79 17.40 -39.81 30.60
C THR A 79 18.00 -38.40 30.60
N ILE A 80 19.25 -38.27 30.20
CA ILE A 80 19.94 -36.97 30.13
C ILE A 80 19.28 -36.04 29.12
N LEU A 81 18.97 -36.55 27.92
CA LEU A 81 18.31 -35.79 26.87
C LEU A 81 16.83 -35.46 27.25
N ARG A 82 16.15 -36.30 28.02
CA ARG A 82 14.83 -36.01 28.55
C ARG A 82 14.88 -34.80 29.49
N TRP A 83 15.84 -34.77 30.42
CA TRP A 83 16.01 -33.61 31.31
C TRP A 83 16.20 -32.33 30.55
N HIS A 84 16.98 -32.35 29.47
CA HIS A 84 17.11 -31.17 28.61
C HIS A 84 15.79 -30.76 27.95
N ARG A 85 15.00 -31.71 27.45
CA ARG A 85 13.67 -31.44 26.88
C ARG A 85 12.71 -30.82 27.88
N GLU A 86 12.70 -31.37 29.12
CA GLU A 86 11.89 -30.82 30.22
C GLU A 86 12.30 -29.39 30.59
N LEU A 87 13.59 -29.08 30.58
CA LEU A 87 14.07 -27.71 30.80
C LEU A 87 13.61 -26.74 29.71
N VAL A 88 13.65 -27.17 28.44
CA VAL A 88 13.16 -26.37 27.30
C VAL A 88 11.65 -26.18 27.42
N ALA A 89 10.89 -27.24 27.74
CA ALA A 89 9.45 -27.17 27.94
C ALA A 89 9.07 -26.16 29.03
N LYS A 90 9.71 -26.26 30.23
CA LYS A 90 9.50 -25.30 31.32
C LYS A 90 9.84 -23.86 30.98
N LYS A 91 10.88 -23.61 30.15
CA LYS A 91 11.23 -22.26 29.70
C LYS A 91 10.13 -21.62 28.84
N TRP A 92 9.39 -22.42 28.08
CA TRP A 92 8.34 -21.98 27.18
C TRP A 92 6.92 -22.23 27.70
N ASP A 93 6.79 -22.70 28.98
CA ASP A 93 5.52 -22.84 29.64
C ASP A 93 5.06 -21.49 30.18
N TYR A 94 3.99 -20.98 29.60
CA TYR A 94 3.34 -19.73 29.99
C TYR A 94 2.00 -19.97 30.68
N SER A 95 1.71 -21.19 31.12
CA SER A 95 0.43 -21.58 31.73
C SER A 95 0.06 -20.71 32.92
N ASP A 96 1.04 -20.38 33.76
CA ASP A 96 0.86 -19.53 34.93
C ASP A 96 0.64 -18.04 34.62
N ARG A 97 0.89 -17.63 33.38
CA ARG A 97 0.64 -16.23 32.94
C ARG A 97 -0.81 -15.99 32.51
N LYS A 98 -1.65 -17.00 32.39
CA LYS A 98 -3.05 -16.87 31.97
C LYS A 98 -3.94 -16.14 32.99
N GLU A 99 -3.54 -15.99 34.23
CA GLU A 99 -4.31 -15.25 35.25
C GLU A 99 -4.08 -13.71 35.21
N GLN A 100 -3.00 -13.23 34.58
CA GLN A 100 -2.87 -11.79 34.34
C GLN A 100 -3.70 -11.44 33.13
N GLN A 101 -4.77 -10.68 33.31
CA GLN A 101 -5.54 -10.07 32.20
C GLN A 101 -4.57 -9.29 31.30
N VAL A 102 -4.10 -9.96 30.24
CA VAL A 102 -3.23 -9.35 29.22
C VAL A 102 -4.12 -8.48 28.34
N GLY A 103 -4.09 -7.19 28.57
CA GLY A 103 -4.84 -6.24 27.77
C GLY A 103 -5.27 -5.00 28.57
N ARG A 104 -5.69 -3.97 27.85
CA ARG A 104 -6.24 -2.76 28.45
C ARG A 104 -7.54 -3.12 29.19
N PRO A 105 -7.74 -2.67 30.43
CA PRO A 105 -8.99 -2.88 31.17
C PRO A 105 -10.20 -2.43 30.36
N ARG A 106 -11.29 -3.17 30.44
CA ARG A 106 -12.54 -2.77 29.78
C ARG A 106 -13.03 -1.45 30.34
N ILE A 107 -13.62 -0.64 29.48
CA ILE A 107 -14.23 0.62 29.88
C ILE A 107 -15.38 0.33 30.86
N ARG A 108 -15.48 1.11 31.93
CA ARG A 108 -16.53 0.96 32.92
C ARG A 108 -17.91 1.06 32.27
N GLN A 109 -18.83 0.17 32.60
CA GLN A 109 -20.17 0.13 32.00
C GLN A 109 -20.92 1.45 32.12
N VAL A 110 -20.77 2.15 33.26
CA VAL A 110 -21.36 3.47 33.49
C VAL A 110 -20.98 4.50 32.39
N ILE A 111 -19.73 4.47 31.92
CA ILE A 111 -19.27 5.37 30.84
C ILE A 111 -19.94 5.01 29.52
N VAL A 112 -20.09 3.73 29.25
CA VAL A 112 -20.78 3.24 28.05
C VAL A 112 -22.23 3.68 28.06
N ASP A 113 -22.93 3.46 29.17
CA ASP A 113 -24.35 3.82 29.32
C ASP A 113 -24.59 5.32 29.18
N LEU A 114 -23.74 6.17 29.80
CA LEU A 114 -23.79 7.63 29.66
C LEU A 114 -23.52 8.09 28.23
N THR A 115 -22.53 7.49 27.57
CA THR A 115 -22.20 7.80 26.17
C THR A 115 -23.39 7.53 25.25
N VAL A 116 -24.01 6.36 25.39
CA VAL A 116 -25.19 5.96 24.62
C VAL A 116 -26.39 6.86 24.94
N LYS A 117 -26.60 7.18 26.23
CA LYS A 117 -27.67 8.09 26.67
C LYS A 117 -27.52 9.48 26.04
N PHE A 118 -26.34 10.09 26.16
CA PHE A 118 -26.09 11.42 25.58
C PHE A 118 -26.29 11.45 24.07
N ALA A 119 -25.89 10.40 23.38
CA ALA A 119 -26.08 10.30 21.92
C ALA A 119 -27.55 10.14 21.52
N LYS A 120 -28.35 9.39 22.29
CA LYS A 120 -29.77 9.16 22.02
C LYS A 120 -30.62 10.40 22.33
N GLU A 121 -30.37 11.04 23.49
CA GLU A 121 -31.07 12.24 23.91
C GLU A 121 -30.72 13.47 23.05
N ASN A 122 -29.49 13.47 22.48
CA ASN A 122 -28.99 14.61 21.68
C ASN A 122 -28.52 14.13 20.28
N PRO A 123 -29.44 13.84 19.35
CA PRO A 123 -29.10 13.31 18.03
C PRO A 123 -28.18 14.19 17.17
N THR A 124 -28.01 15.47 17.55
CA THR A 124 -27.16 16.45 16.85
C THR A 124 -25.73 16.53 17.39
N TRP A 125 -25.42 15.83 18.50
CA TRP A 125 -24.10 15.91 19.12
C TRP A 125 -23.11 14.98 18.41
N GLY A 126 -21.93 15.54 18.04
CA GLY A 126 -20.78 14.80 17.57
C GLY A 126 -19.97 14.21 18.71
N PHE A 127 -18.97 13.41 18.37
CA PHE A 127 -18.09 12.73 19.34
C PHE A 127 -17.41 13.71 20.30
N ASP A 128 -16.87 14.83 19.79
CA ASP A 128 -16.18 15.85 20.59
C ASP A 128 -17.09 16.46 21.65
N ARG A 129 -18.35 16.71 21.30
CA ARG A 129 -19.31 17.29 22.24
C ARG A 129 -19.71 16.29 23.31
N ILE A 130 -19.93 15.04 22.95
CA ILE A 130 -20.22 13.95 23.91
C ILE A 130 -19.02 13.75 24.83
N GLN A 131 -17.80 13.76 24.30
CA GLN A 131 -16.55 13.70 25.06
C GLN A 131 -16.49 14.85 26.10
N GLY A 132 -16.75 16.07 25.67
CA GLY A 132 -16.74 17.25 26.55
C GLY A 132 -17.73 17.12 27.69
N GLU A 133 -18.96 16.66 27.42
CA GLU A 133 -19.97 16.45 28.47
C GLU A 133 -19.62 15.31 29.42
N LEU A 134 -19.02 14.21 28.92
CA LEU A 134 -18.49 13.15 29.77
C LEU A 134 -17.37 13.64 30.68
N GLY A 135 -16.49 14.51 30.17
CA GLY A 135 -15.45 15.17 30.96
C GLY A 135 -16.01 16.02 32.10
N LYS A 136 -17.09 16.78 31.87
CA LYS A 136 -17.77 17.57 32.90
C LYS A 136 -18.37 16.73 34.01
N VAL A 137 -18.86 15.53 33.70
CA VAL A 137 -19.39 14.59 34.70
C VAL A 137 -18.33 13.68 35.32
N GLY A 138 -17.05 14.02 35.14
CA GLY A 138 -15.93 13.34 35.79
C GLY A 138 -15.38 12.09 35.07
N TYR A 139 -15.76 11.86 33.81
CA TYR A 139 -15.28 10.74 32.99
C TYR A 139 -14.49 11.22 31.75
N PRO A 140 -13.22 11.64 31.91
CA PRO A 140 -12.41 12.06 30.80
C PRO A 140 -12.02 10.85 29.93
N ILE A 141 -12.59 10.74 28.76
CA ILE A 141 -12.25 9.71 27.74
C ILE A 141 -11.96 10.40 26.40
N SER A 142 -11.27 9.71 25.48
CA SER A 142 -10.99 10.27 24.16
C SER A 142 -12.22 10.19 23.23
N ASP A 143 -12.27 11.09 22.24
CA ASP A 143 -13.25 11.11 21.14
C ASP A 143 -13.31 9.77 20.40
N THR A 144 -12.14 9.17 20.15
CA THR A 144 -12.01 7.83 19.56
C THR A 144 -12.70 6.75 20.40
N THR A 145 -12.61 6.86 21.72
CA THR A 145 -13.30 5.94 22.65
C THR A 145 -14.82 6.13 22.58
N VAL A 146 -15.29 7.37 22.55
CA VAL A 146 -16.71 7.69 22.32
C VAL A 146 -17.20 7.09 21.02
N GLY A 147 -16.41 7.27 19.93
CA GLY A 147 -16.73 6.72 18.62
C GLY A 147 -16.85 5.21 18.61
N ASN A 148 -15.91 4.51 19.26
CA ASN A 148 -15.93 3.05 19.36
C ASN A 148 -17.12 2.52 20.14
N ILE A 149 -17.49 3.18 21.25
CA ILE A 149 -18.68 2.84 22.05
C ILE A 149 -19.95 3.00 21.20
N LEU A 150 -20.12 4.13 20.53
CA LEU A 150 -21.30 4.39 19.72
C LEU A 150 -21.40 3.43 18.53
N LYS A 151 -20.29 3.14 17.87
CA LYS A 151 -20.23 2.18 16.76
C LYS A 151 -20.61 0.76 17.22
N SER A 152 -20.15 0.31 18.40
CA SER A 152 -20.51 -1.01 18.93
C SER A 152 -22.00 -1.13 19.28
N HIS A 153 -22.71 0.02 19.49
CA HIS A 153 -24.14 0.08 19.75
C HIS A 153 -24.96 0.46 18.49
N GLY A 154 -24.34 0.47 17.29
CA GLY A 154 -25.01 0.80 16.03
C GLY A 154 -25.46 2.28 15.90
N ILE A 155 -24.85 3.17 16.69
CA ILE A 155 -25.19 4.60 16.69
C ILE A 155 -24.13 5.36 15.88
N GLU A 156 -24.51 5.88 14.71
CA GLU A 156 -23.64 6.72 13.89
C GLU A 156 -23.48 8.14 14.48
N PRO A 157 -22.34 8.83 14.22
CA PRO A 157 -22.13 10.22 14.68
C PRO A 157 -23.12 11.20 14.02
N ALA A 158 -23.47 12.26 14.71
CA ALA A 158 -24.43 13.27 14.26
C ALA A 158 -24.15 13.87 12.87
N PRO A 159 -22.89 14.17 12.44
CA PRO A 159 -22.62 14.63 11.09
C PRO A 159 -22.95 13.60 10.01
N SER A 160 -22.80 12.30 10.30
CA SER A 160 -23.09 11.23 9.35
C SER A 160 -24.59 11.03 9.15
N ARG A 161 -25.41 11.28 10.18
CA ARG A 161 -26.89 11.16 10.10
C ARG A 161 -27.55 12.22 9.19
N LYS A 162 -26.89 13.36 8.95
CA LYS A 162 -27.36 14.42 8.04
C LYS A 162 -26.75 14.39 6.65
N ARG A 163 -25.80 13.50 6.37
CA ARG A 163 -25.28 13.29 5.02
C ARG A 163 -26.24 12.40 4.22
N THR A 164 -27.35 12.99 3.80
CA THR A 164 -28.07 12.53 2.61
C THR A 164 -27.11 12.69 1.43
N GLY A 165 -26.48 11.60 1.03
CA GLY A 165 -25.56 11.55 -0.10
C GLY A 165 -24.10 11.83 0.27
N SER A 166 -23.31 10.76 0.46
CA SER A 166 -21.84 10.90 0.41
C SER A 166 -21.44 11.32 -1.01
N TRP A 167 -20.30 12.02 -1.14
CA TRP A 167 -19.74 12.32 -2.47
C TRP A 167 -19.67 11.07 -3.38
N ALA A 168 -19.33 9.92 -2.81
CA ALA A 168 -19.34 8.65 -3.51
C ALA A 168 -20.75 8.25 -4.03
N THR A 169 -21.80 8.48 -3.23
CA THR A 169 -23.19 8.24 -3.64
C THR A 169 -23.61 9.20 -4.75
N PHE A 170 -23.23 10.48 -4.64
CA PHE A 170 -23.48 11.46 -5.68
C PHE A 170 -22.77 11.10 -6.99
N LEU A 171 -21.48 10.76 -6.95
CA LEU A 171 -20.74 10.31 -8.12
C LEU A 171 -21.39 9.09 -8.76
N LYS A 172 -21.73 8.07 -7.95
CA LYS A 172 -22.34 6.84 -8.45
C LYS A 172 -23.68 7.08 -9.14
N ALA A 173 -24.50 7.98 -8.58
CA ALA A 173 -25.82 8.30 -9.13
C ALA A 173 -25.75 9.12 -10.42
N HIS A 174 -24.68 9.91 -10.62
CA HIS A 174 -24.57 10.85 -11.76
C HIS A 174 -23.41 10.50 -12.70
N TRP A 175 -22.78 9.32 -12.53
CA TRP A 175 -21.56 8.95 -13.23
C TRP A 175 -21.65 9.08 -14.75
N ASP A 176 -22.80 8.81 -15.32
CA ASP A 176 -23.06 8.81 -16.77
C ASP A 176 -23.11 10.23 -17.37
N VAL A 177 -23.53 11.20 -16.55
CA VAL A 177 -23.71 12.58 -16.96
C VAL A 177 -22.64 13.52 -16.40
N MET A 178 -21.52 12.95 -15.94
CA MET A 178 -20.42 13.70 -15.36
C MET A 178 -19.21 13.74 -16.28
N ALA A 179 -18.58 14.92 -16.34
CA ALA A 179 -17.27 15.11 -16.92
C ALA A 179 -16.35 15.80 -15.92
N ALA A 180 -15.05 15.76 -16.17
CA ALA A 180 -14.03 16.46 -15.40
C ALA A 180 -13.18 17.32 -16.34
N ILE A 181 -12.77 18.50 -15.88
CA ILE A 181 -11.93 19.44 -16.65
C ILE A 181 -10.71 19.81 -15.82
N ASP A 182 -9.56 19.91 -16.46
CA ASP A 182 -8.33 20.31 -15.79
C ASP A 182 -7.29 20.87 -16.78
N PHE A 183 -6.42 21.72 -16.26
CA PHE A 183 -5.27 22.26 -16.98
C PHE A 183 -4.00 21.45 -16.68
N THR A 184 -3.17 21.32 -17.70
CA THR A 184 -1.78 20.92 -17.52
C THR A 184 -0.85 21.86 -18.25
N THR A 185 0.42 21.93 -17.88
CA THR A 185 1.41 22.80 -18.51
C THR A 185 2.51 21.99 -19.17
N VAL A 186 3.04 22.54 -20.25
CA VAL A 186 4.22 22.04 -20.95
C VAL A 186 5.07 23.20 -21.45
N GLU A 187 6.36 23.04 -21.41
CA GLU A 187 7.30 24.02 -21.98
C GLU A 187 7.57 23.72 -23.44
N VAL A 188 7.47 24.75 -24.30
CA VAL A 188 7.56 24.65 -25.74
C VAL A 188 8.55 25.66 -26.25
N TRP A 189 9.46 25.24 -27.11
CA TRP A 189 10.37 26.11 -27.81
C TRP A 189 9.63 26.90 -28.90
N THR A 190 9.73 28.20 -28.86
CA THR A 190 9.18 29.13 -29.85
C THR A 190 10.29 30.00 -30.45
N LYS A 191 9.97 30.80 -31.44
CA LYS A 191 10.94 31.79 -32.00
C LYS A 191 11.43 32.77 -30.93
N GLY A 192 10.66 33.02 -29.88
CA GLY A 192 11.00 33.90 -28.75
C GLY A 192 11.64 33.18 -27.56
N GLY A 193 12.00 31.89 -27.69
CA GLY A 193 12.56 31.08 -26.62
C GLY A 193 11.58 30.08 -26.03
N LEU A 194 11.86 29.62 -24.82
CA LEU A 194 11.05 28.66 -24.09
C LEU A 194 9.83 29.35 -23.48
N VAL A 195 8.64 28.87 -23.81
CA VAL A 195 7.36 29.43 -23.35
C VAL A 195 6.49 28.33 -22.77
N THR A 196 5.83 28.61 -21.63
CA THR A 196 4.87 27.69 -21.01
C THR A 196 3.52 27.75 -21.73
N PHE A 197 3.08 26.61 -22.25
CA PHE A 197 1.74 26.43 -22.80
C PHE A 197 0.84 25.75 -21.75
N TYR A 198 -0.38 26.26 -21.62
CA TYR A 198 -1.46 25.66 -20.85
C TYR A 198 -2.33 24.82 -21.78
N LEU A 199 -2.49 23.55 -21.46
CA LEU A 199 -3.30 22.62 -22.22
C LEU A 199 -4.54 22.28 -21.39
N LEU A 200 -5.72 22.42 -21.98
CA LEU A 200 -7.00 22.12 -21.33
C LEU A 200 -7.55 20.78 -21.83
N PHE A 201 -7.91 19.92 -20.88
CA PHE A 201 -8.49 18.62 -21.16
C PHE A 201 -9.82 18.45 -20.44
N VAL A 202 -10.72 17.77 -21.11
CA VAL A 202 -12.01 17.34 -20.54
C VAL A 202 -12.14 15.83 -20.67
N MET A 203 -12.58 15.16 -19.61
CA MET A 203 -12.77 13.71 -19.59
C MET A 203 -14.19 13.35 -19.20
N GLU A 204 -14.83 12.49 -19.98
CA GLU A 204 -16.03 11.79 -19.53
C GLU A 204 -15.66 10.73 -18.46
N LEU A 205 -16.30 10.79 -17.30
CA LEU A 205 -15.92 9.89 -16.20
C LEU A 205 -16.32 8.44 -16.46
N LYS A 206 -17.42 8.19 -17.12
CA LYS A 206 -17.92 6.84 -17.42
C LYS A 206 -17.03 6.11 -18.43
N THR A 207 -16.81 6.72 -19.58
CA THR A 207 -16.15 6.11 -20.73
C THR A 207 -14.64 6.25 -20.68
N ARG A 208 -14.12 7.18 -19.88
CA ARG A 208 -12.72 7.63 -19.87
C ARG A 208 -12.28 8.32 -21.17
N ARG A 209 -13.19 8.65 -22.05
CA ARG A 209 -12.87 9.44 -23.24
C ARG A 209 -12.37 10.81 -22.82
N VAL A 210 -11.30 11.23 -23.44
CA VAL A 210 -10.65 12.52 -23.18
C VAL A 210 -10.69 13.37 -24.43
N HIS A 211 -11.06 14.61 -24.26
CA HIS A 211 -11.02 15.63 -25.31
C HIS A 211 -9.96 16.66 -24.98
N PHE A 212 -9.18 17.03 -25.99
CA PHE A 212 -8.21 18.12 -25.90
C PHE A 212 -8.91 19.41 -26.35
N ALA A 213 -9.37 20.19 -25.39
CA ALA A 213 -10.12 21.41 -25.65
C ALA A 213 -9.27 22.54 -26.24
N GLY A 214 -7.94 22.49 -26.05
CA GLY A 214 -7.04 23.47 -26.68
C GLY A 214 -5.80 23.76 -25.85
N CYS A 215 -4.94 24.60 -26.42
CA CYS A 215 -3.76 25.11 -25.73
C CYS A 215 -3.57 26.61 -25.99
N THR A 216 -3.03 27.30 -24.99
CA THR A 216 -2.73 28.73 -25.05
C THR A 216 -1.55 29.07 -24.16
N THR A 217 -0.88 30.15 -24.41
CA THR A 217 0.13 30.72 -23.51
C THR A 217 -0.48 31.64 -22.46
N SER A 218 -1.73 32.08 -22.67
CA SER A 218 -2.48 32.95 -21.75
C SER A 218 -3.91 32.45 -21.65
N PRO A 219 -4.26 31.65 -20.61
CA PRO A 219 -5.61 31.15 -20.37
C PRO A 219 -6.49 32.24 -19.73
N ASP A 220 -6.77 33.30 -20.52
CA ASP A 220 -7.62 34.42 -20.11
C ASP A 220 -9.11 34.08 -20.22
N GLU A 221 -9.95 35.03 -19.82
CA GLU A 221 -11.40 34.85 -19.84
C GLU A 221 -11.97 34.73 -21.25
N VAL A 222 -11.38 35.42 -22.20
CA VAL A 222 -11.82 35.39 -23.60
C VAL A 222 -11.59 34.01 -24.20
N TRP A 223 -10.36 33.49 -24.02
CA TRP A 223 -10.00 32.16 -24.49
C TRP A 223 -10.84 31.05 -23.78
N THR A 224 -11.02 31.13 -22.49
CA THR A 224 -11.80 30.13 -21.74
C THR A 224 -13.27 30.15 -22.16
N LYS A 225 -13.88 31.32 -22.37
CA LYS A 225 -15.24 31.44 -22.90
C LYS A 225 -15.38 30.83 -24.29
N GLN A 226 -14.44 31.12 -25.20
CA GLN A 226 -14.47 30.55 -26.53
C GLN A 226 -14.33 29.03 -26.53
N THR A 227 -13.41 28.50 -25.77
CA THR A 227 -13.23 27.07 -25.60
C THR A 227 -14.49 26.40 -25.00
N THR A 228 -15.16 27.09 -24.07
CA THR A 228 -16.42 26.56 -23.49
C THR A 228 -17.53 26.49 -24.53
N ARG A 229 -17.67 27.48 -25.41
CA ARG A 229 -18.63 27.44 -26.51
C ARG A 229 -18.40 26.27 -27.44
N GLU A 230 -17.14 25.95 -27.73
CA GLU A 230 -16.78 24.76 -28.53
C GLU A 230 -17.14 23.47 -27.81
N LEU A 231 -16.92 23.39 -26.49
CA LEU A 231 -17.25 22.24 -25.67
C LEU A 231 -18.75 22.01 -25.51
N THR A 232 -19.56 23.08 -25.52
CA THR A 232 -21.03 23.04 -25.33
C THR A 232 -21.81 23.20 -26.64
N ASN A 233 -21.14 23.22 -27.79
CA ASN A 233 -21.81 23.33 -29.08
C ASN A 233 -22.85 22.20 -29.26
N CYS A 234 -24.06 22.55 -29.64
CA CYS A 234 -25.18 21.63 -29.74
C CYS A 234 -24.98 20.50 -30.77
N GLU A 235 -24.14 20.72 -31.81
CA GLU A 235 -23.93 19.71 -32.86
C GLU A 235 -22.85 18.71 -32.49
N ASP A 236 -21.68 19.17 -32.04
CA ASP A 236 -20.49 18.34 -31.84
C ASP A 236 -19.76 18.58 -30.50
N GLY A 237 -20.36 19.35 -29.61
CA GLY A 237 -19.76 19.69 -28.31
C GLY A 237 -19.50 18.45 -27.44
N PHE A 238 -18.29 18.33 -26.90
CA PHE A 238 -17.91 17.20 -26.09
C PHE A 238 -18.71 17.08 -24.77
N LEU A 239 -19.28 18.17 -24.29
CA LEU A 239 -20.12 18.21 -23.08
C LEU A 239 -21.60 17.95 -23.37
N ASN A 240 -21.98 17.62 -24.61
CA ASN A 240 -23.35 17.28 -24.95
C ASN A 240 -23.84 16.07 -24.14
N GLY A 241 -25.01 16.20 -23.50
CA GLY A 241 -25.53 15.17 -22.59
C GLY A 241 -24.87 15.10 -21.21
N LYS A 242 -23.91 15.99 -20.91
CA LYS A 242 -23.32 16.09 -19.58
C LYS A 242 -24.05 17.14 -18.77
N ARG A 243 -24.30 16.83 -17.49
CA ARG A 243 -24.99 17.70 -16.55
C ARG A 243 -24.05 18.33 -15.52
N TYR A 244 -22.96 17.65 -15.20
CA TYR A 244 -22.04 18.08 -14.17
C TYR A 244 -20.60 18.09 -14.69
N LEU A 245 -19.89 19.19 -14.47
CA LEU A 245 -18.49 19.34 -14.81
C LEU A 245 -17.65 19.56 -13.54
N ILE A 246 -16.88 18.55 -13.17
CA ILE A 246 -15.96 18.63 -12.04
C ILE A 246 -14.76 19.47 -12.42
N MET A 247 -14.41 20.44 -11.57
CA MET A 247 -13.23 21.29 -11.73
C MET A 247 -12.55 21.56 -10.40
N ASP A 248 -11.28 21.81 -10.45
CA ASP A 248 -10.52 22.28 -9.30
C ASP A 248 -10.85 23.74 -8.97
N ARG A 249 -10.11 24.32 -8.02
CA ARG A 249 -10.25 25.73 -7.63
C ARG A 249 -9.22 26.63 -8.32
N ASP A 250 -8.70 26.22 -9.46
CA ASP A 250 -7.79 27.08 -10.21
C ASP A 250 -8.48 28.40 -10.60
N SER A 251 -7.78 29.50 -10.42
CA SER A 251 -8.24 30.84 -10.74
C SER A 251 -8.61 31.04 -12.23
N LYS A 252 -8.08 30.18 -13.10
CA LYS A 252 -8.41 30.16 -14.53
C LYS A 252 -9.89 29.82 -14.80
N PHE A 253 -10.52 29.07 -13.88
CA PHE A 253 -11.96 28.81 -13.92
C PHE A 253 -12.71 29.94 -13.21
N SER A 254 -12.76 31.13 -13.85
CA SER A 254 -13.37 32.34 -13.31
C SER A 254 -14.87 32.19 -13.01
N ASP A 255 -15.45 33.15 -12.27
CA ASP A 255 -16.89 33.17 -12.02
C ASP A 255 -17.69 33.30 -13.32
N ALA A 256 -17.18 34.07 -14.27
CA ALA A 256 -17.79 34.23 -15.60
C ALA A 256 -17.77 32.91 -16.41
N PHE A 257 -16.69 32.13 -16.32
CA PHE A 257 -16.62 30.80 -16.92
C PHE A 257 -17.69 29.88 -16.35
N ARG A 258 -17.85 29.85 -15.04
CA ARG A 258 -18.87 29.02 -14.36
C ARG A 258 -20.29 29.43 -14.68
N ALA A 259 -20.57 30.73 -14.66
CA ALA A 259 -21.87 31.25 -15.04
C ALA A 259 -22.24 30.92 -16.50
N PHE A 260 -21.26 30.92 -17.40
CA PHE A 260 -21.47 30.52 -18.79
C PHE A 260 -21.85 29.03 -18.91
N LEU A 261 -21.14 28.14 -18.19
CA LEU A 261 -21.47 26.71 -18.16
C LEU A 261 -22.87 26.43 -17.62
N ASP A 262 -23.26 27.09 -16.52
CA ASP A 262 -24.61 26.98 -15.93
C ASP A 262 -25.69 27.41 -16.94
N ASN A 263 -25.46 28.47 -17.69
CA ASN A 263 -26.38 28.93 -18.75
C ASN A 263 -26.53 27.92 -19.89
N GLU A 264 -25.48 27.16 -20.19
CA GLU A 264 -25.49 26.09 -21.17
C GLU A 264 -26.01 24.75 -20.59
N GLY A 265 -26.53 24.74 -19.36
CA GLY A 265 -27.10 23.58 -18.71
C GLY A 265 -26.09 22.60 -18.10
N VAL A 266 -24.81 22.97 -18.01
CA VAL A 266 -23.76 22.18 -17.41
C VAL A 266 -23.37 22.79 -16.05
N THR A 267 -23.79 22.15 -14.97
CA THR A 267 -23.52 22.63 -13.61
C THR A 267 -22.06 22.44 -13.20
N PRO A 268 -21.29 23.51 -12.91
CA PRO A 268 -19.91 23.42 -12.48
C PRO A 268 -19.81 22.94 -11.02
N VAL A 269 -19.10 21.85 -10.79
CA VAL A 269 -18.90 21.27 -9.46
C VAL A 269 -17.47 21.51 -8.99
N ARG A 270 -17.30 22.50 -8.11
CA ARG A 270 -15.97 22.82 -7.54
C ARG A 270 -15.59 21.81 -6.46
N LEU A 271 -14.40 21.24 -6.57
CA LEU A 271 -13.88 20.32 -5.59
C LEU A 271 -13.63 21.02 -4.23
N PRO A 272 -13.86 20.31 -3.10
CA PRO A 272 -13.45 20.80 -1.78
C PRO A 272 -11.94 21.05 -1.73
N PRO A 273 -11.46 21.98 -0.90
CA PRO A 273 -10.03 22.17 -0.71
C PRO A 273 -9.33 20.88 -0.26
N ARG A 274 -8.12 20.61 -0.76
CA ARG A 274 -7.29 19.46 -0.39
C ARG A 274 -7.95 18.11 -0.62
N SER A 275 -8.71 17.96 -1.71
CA SER A 275 -9.41 16.72 -2.06
C SER A 275 -8.98 16.19 -3.45
N PRO A 276 -7.69 15.86 -3.66
CA PRO A 276 -7.17 15.46 -4.99
C PRO A 276 -7.84 14.19 -5.51
N ASN A 277 -8.24 13.28 -4.63
CA ASN A 277 -8.87 12.01 -5.04
C ASN A 277 -10.19 12.16 -5.81
N LEU A 278 -10.79 13.35 -5.81
CA LEU A 278 -12.08 13.59 -6.47
C LEU A 278 -11.97 13.84 -7.98
N ASN A 279 -10.77 14.13 -8.49
CA ASN A 279 -10.46 14.22 -9.93
C ASN A 279 -9.41 13.19 -10.38
N ALA A 280 -9.24 12.10 -9.63
CA ALA A 280 -8.16 11.15 -9.80
C ALA A 280 -8.05 10.53 -11.21
N HIS A 281 -9.15 10.47 -11.97
CA HIS A 281 -9.13 9.88 -13.31
C HIS A 281 -8.47 10.79 -14.32
N LEU A 282 -8.83 12.07 -14.32
CA LEU A 282 -8.22 13.05 -15.22
C LEU A 282 -6.77 13.33 -14.80
N GLU A 283 -6.49 13.46 -13.50
CA GLU A 283 -5.12 13.61 -12.99
C GLU A 283 -4.21 12.44 -13.43
N ARG A 284 -4.71 11.20 -13.36
CA ARG A 284 -3.97 10.01 -13.83
C ARG A 284 -3.68 10.07 -15.33
N PHE A 285 -4.66 10.51 -16.13
CA PHE A 285 -4.47 10.72 -17.56
C PHE A 285 -3.39 11.77 -17.81
N LEU A 286 -3.47 12.94 -17.16
CA LEU A 286 -2.48 14.01 -17.29
C LEU A 286 -1.07 13.55 -16.87
N GLY A 287 -0.99 12.77 -15.81
CA GLY A 287 0.25 12.12 -15.39
C GLY A 287 0.82 11.17 -16.43
N SER A 288 -0.03 10.40 -17.12
CA SER A 288 0.39 9.51 -18.21
C SER A 288 0.83 10.30 -19.42
N LEU A 289 0.08 11.31 -19.84
CA LEU A 289 0.43 12.21 -20.94
C LEU A 289 1.81 12.86 -20.72
N LYS A 290 2.07 13.34 -19.51
CA LYS A 290 3.38 13.94 -19.16
C LYS A 290 4.51 12.91 -19.23
N ARG A 291 4.35 11.77 -18.61
CA ARG A 291 5.44 10.76 -18.51
C ARG A 291 5.70 10.03 -19.82
N GLU A 292 4.66 9.74 -20.59
CA GLU A 292 4.76 8.89 -21.77
C GLU A 292 4.93 9.68 -23.08
N CYS A 293 4.53 10.96 -23.08
CA CYS A 293 4.58 11.80 -24.29
C CYS A 293 5.33 13.12 -24.05
N LEU A 294 4.71 14.09 -23.36
CA LEU A 294 5.21 15.47 -23.30
C LEU A 294 6.60 15.59 -22.68
N GLY A 295 6.90 14.84 -21.63
CA GLY A 295 8.20 14.84 -20.96
C GLY A 295 9.31 14.10 -21.72
N ARG A 296 8.99 13.47 -22.85
CA ARG A 296 9.94 12.74 -23.71
C ARG A 296 10.19 13.40 -25.06
N LEU A 297 9.54 14.52 -25.32
CA LEU A 297 9.63 15.26 -26.59
C LEU A 297 10.15 16.66 -26.36
N ILE A 298 10.94 17.15 -27.28
CA ILE A 298 11.24 18.57 -27.42
C ILE A 298 10.22 19.15 -28.39
N LEU A 299 9.34 20.01 -27.88
CA LEU A 299 8.23 20.56 -28.67
C LEU A 299 8.60 21.90 -29.23
N PHE A 300 8.34 22.11 -30.55
CA PHE A 300 8.61 23.36 -31.28
C PHE A 300 7.30 23.96 -31.76
N GLY A 301 6.84 25.00 -31.06
CA GLY A 301 5.62 25.75 -31.38
C GLY A 301 4.32 24.99 -31.12
N GLU A 302 3.22 25.68 -31.23
CA GLU A 302 1.88 25.18 -30.94
C GLU A 302 1.47 24.00 -31.83
N LYS A 303 1.80 24.04 -33.13
CA LYS A 303 1.43 22.97 -34.08
C LYS A 303 2.04 21.62 -33.69
N ALA A 304 3.30 21.61 -33.27
CA ALA A 304 3.97 20.39 -32.84
C ALA A 304 3.35 19.86 -31.53
N THR A 305 3.02 20.75 -30.59
CA THR A 305 2.34 20.42 -29.35
C THR A 305 0.97 19.79 -29.59
N ARG A 306 0.14 20.41 -30.42
CA ARG A 306 -1.18 19.85 -30.79
C ARG A 306 -1.04 18.50 -31.49
N LYS A 307 -0.08 18.34 -32.40
CA LYS A 307 0.18 17.06 -33.08
C LYS A 307 0.58 15.97 -32.09
N ALA A 308 1.47 16.27 -31.13
CA ALA A 308 1.91 15.31 -30.12
C ALA A 308 0.75 14.86 -29.21
N VAL A 309 -0.06 15.82 -28.75
CA VAL A 309 -1.24 15.54 -27.92
C VAL A 309 -2.27 14.70 -28.68
N ASN A 310 -2.59 15.05 -29.92
CA ASN A 310 -3.57 14.30 -30.71
C ASN A 310 -3.09 12.88 -31.01
N GLN A 311 -1.81 12.67 -31.33
CA GLN A 311 -1.25 11.33 -31.52
C GLN A 311 -1.29 10.51 -30.21
N PHE A 312 -1.04 11.14 -29.08
CA PHE A 312 -1.18 10.49 -27.78
C PHE A 312 -2.64 10.13 -27.48
N LEU A 313 -3.60 10.99 -27.79
CA LEU A 313 -5.04 10.72 -27.58
C LEU A 313 -5.53 9.54 -28.42
N ILE A 314 -5.11 9.45 -29.70
CA ILE A 314 -5.44 8.28 -30.53
C ILE A 314 -4.88 7.01 -29.88
N HIS A 315 -3.59 7.03 -29.51
CA HIS A 315 -2.98 5.91 -28.80
C HIS A 315 -3.72 5.57 -27.49
N TYR A 316 -4.07 6.57 -26.71
CA TYR A 316 -4.75 6.41 -25.43
C TYR A 316 -6.15 5.80 -25.58
N HIS A 317 -6.90 6.16 -26.60
CA HIS A 317 -8.28 5.70 -26.80
C HIS A 317 -8.37 4.36 -27.52
N GLU A 318 -7.55 4.16 -28.57
CA GLU A 318 -7.73 3.08 -29.54
C GLU A 318 -6.70 1.97 -29.43
N GLU A 319 -5.56 2.22 -28.75
CA GLU A 319 -4.42 1.29 -28.79
C GLU A 319 -3.96 0.85 -27.41
N ARG A 320 -4.25 1.64 -26.37
CA ARG A 320 -3.76 1.38 -25.02
C ARG A 320 -4.82 0.65 -24.19
N CYS A 321 -4.42 -0.49 -23.58
CA CYS A 321 -5.24 -1.20 -22.61
C CYS A 321 -5.30 -0.44 -21.28
N HIS A 322 -6.50 -0.39 -20.66
CA HIS A 322 -6.75 0.34 -19.42
C HIS A 322 -7.12 -0.61 -18.28
N GLN A 323 -6.27 -0.73 -17.26
CA GLN A 323 -6.53 -1.57 -16.07
C GLN A 323 -7.86 -1.23 -15.39
N GLY A 324 -8.23 0.06 -15.33
CA GLY A 324 -9.50 0.51 -14.74
C GLY A 324 -10.74 0.18 -15.60
N LEU A 325 -10.56 -0.37 -16.79
CA LEU A 325 -11.57 -0.87 -17.69
C LEU A 325 -11.33 -2.36 -18.00
N GLU A 326 -10.82 -3.13 -17.05
CA GLU A 326 -10.55 -4.57 -17.19
C GLU A 326 -9.61 -4.89 -18.37
N ASN A 327 -8.63 -4.01 -18.62
CA ASN A 327 -7.70 -4.02 -19.74
C ASN A 327 -8.35 -3.87 -21.13
N ASN A 328 -9.56 -3.36 -21.19
CA ASN A 328 -10.20 -3.01 -22.46
C ASN A 328 -9.71 -1.65 -22.99
N LEU A 329 -9.88 -1.46 -24.30
CA LEU A 329 -9.70 -0.17 -24.96
C LEU A 329 -10.87 0.76 -24.63
N ILE A 330 -10.65 2.08 -24.68
CA ILE A 330 -11.72 3.07 -24.51
C ILE A 330 -12.64 3.05 -25.74
N VAL A 331 -12.06 2.97 -26.93
CA VAL A 331 -12.80 2.74 -28.19
C VAL A 331 -12.62 1.26 -28.53
N ALA A 332 -13.72 0.52 -28.50
CA ALA A 332 -13.68 -0.91 -28.79
C ALA A 332 -13.24 -1.16 -30.25
N MET A 333 -12.54 -2.25 -30.47
CA MET A 333 -12.23 -2.70 -31.83
C MET A 333 -13.53 -3.09 -32.56
N GLU A 334 -13.65 -2.70 -33.82
CA GLU A 334 -14.82 -3.01 -34.63
C GLU A 334 -14.98 -4.53 -34.90
N ARG A 335 -13.88 -5.26 -34.92
CA ARG A 335 -13.86 -6.72 -35.13
C ARG A 335 -12.95 -7.40 -34.13
N PRO A 336 -13.28 -8.62 -33.69
CA PRO A 336 -12.36 -9.42 -32.90
C PRO A 336 -11.09 -9.73 -33.72
N PRO A 337 -9.90 -9.81 -33.07
CA PRO A 337 -8.65 -10.08 -33.77
C PRO A 337 -8.63 -11.53 -34.33
N ASP A 338 -8.23 -11.69 -35.58
CA ASP A 338 -7.92 -13.00 -36.16
C ASP A 338 -6.60 -13.48 -35.58
N VAL A 339 -6.63 -14.60 -34.84
CA VAL A 339 -5.46 -15.13 -34.13
C VAL A 339 -4.36 -15.60 -35.08
N ASP A 340 -4.72 -16.00 -36.30
CA ASP A 340 -3.79 -16.51 -37.31
C ASP A 340 -3.20 -15.41 -38.21
N ALA A 341 -3.75 -14.20 -38.14
CA ALA A 341 -3.25 -13.08 -38.93
C ALA A 341 -1.88 -12.57 -38.40
N ASN A 342 -1.11 -11.97 -39.29
CA ASN A 342 0.22 -11.43 -38.96
C ASN A 342 0.14 -10.31 -37.91
N LEU A 343 1.14 -10.25 -37.04
CA LEU A 343 1.27 -9.20 -36.04
C LEU A 343 1.77 -7.92 -36.70
N GLU A 344 0.98 -6.87 -36.62
CA GLU A 344 1.36 -5.51 -37.04
C GLU A 344 1.73 -4.65 -35.85
N THR A 345 2.77 -3.84 -36.01
CA THR A 345 3.20 -2.85 -35.02
C THR A 345 2.84 -1.45 -35.54
N THR A 346 2.05 -0.73 -34.78
CA THR A 346 1.77 0.69 -35.05
C THR A 346 2.67 1.56 -34.20
N GLU A 347 3.43 2.44 -34.82
CA GLU A 347 4.32 3.38 -34.15
C GLU A 347 3.81 4.81 -34.31
N ARG A 348 3.81 5.57 -33.20
CA ARG A 348 3.48 6.99 -33.18
C ARG A 348 4.61 7.80 -32.57
N LEU A 349 4.67 9.08 -32.95
CA LEU A 349 5.68 10.02 -32.46
C LEU A 349 7.13 9.53 -32.64
N GLY A 350 7.44 8.93 -33.81
CA GLY A 350 8.77 8.39 -34.08
C GLY A 350 9.15 7.15 -33.28
N GLY A 351 8.19 6.29 -32.97
CA GLY A 351 8.39 5.06 -32.20
C GLY A 351 8.33 5.25 -30.68
N LEU A 352 8.00 6.46 -30.19
CA LEU A 352 7.83 6.74 -28.78
C LEU A 352 6.64 5.98 -28.17
N LEU A 353 5.53 5.89 -28.96
CA LEU A 353 4.35 5.12 -28.60
C LEU A 353 4.22 3.94 -29.57
N ARG A 354 4.01 2.76 -29.03
CA ARG A 354 3.87 1.52 -29.81
C ARG A 354 2.64 0.77 -29.39
N SER A 355 1.94 0.22 -30.37
CA SER A 355 0.85 -0.71 -30.16
C SER A 355 0.96 -1.88 -31.11
N TYR A 356 0.34 -2.98 -30.77
CA TYR A 356 0.39 -4.23 -31.51
C TYR A 356 -1.04 -4.69 -31.81
N ARG A 357 -1.30 -5.04 -33.04
CA ARG A 357 -2.60 -5.59 -33.49
C ARG A 357 -2.39 -6.73 -34.47
N ARG A 358 -3.37 -7.56 -34.66
CA ARG A 358 -3.39 -8.50 -35.79
C ARG A 358 -3.86 -7.76 -37.05
N ALA A 359 -3.29 -8.15 -38.20
CA ALA A 359 -3.74 -7.64 -39.49
C ALA A 359 -5.24 -7.98 -39.66
N ALA A 360 -5.99 -7.08 -40.35
CA ALA A 360 -7.42 -7.26 -40.56
C ALA A 360 -7.70 -8.27 -41.68
#